data_0cf9760b459b1c63adf28887bdb0139d
#
_entry.id   0cf9760b459b1c63adf28887bdb0139d
#
_cell.length_a   1.000
_cell.length_b   1.000
_cell.length_c   1.000
_cell.angle_alpha   90.00
_cell.angle_beta   90.00
_cell.angle_gamma   90.00
#
_symmetry.space_group_name_H-M   'P 1'
#
loop_
_entity.id
_entity.type
_entity.pdbx_description
1 polymer ?
#
loop_
_entity_poly.entity_id
_entity_poly.type
_entity_poly.pdbx_seq_one_letter_code
_entity_poly.pdbx_strand_id
1 'polypeptide(L)'
;MTGPGTIELPRVGGPGTGHDGRWRVIVLNDDHNTFEGVASALAKVLPGVSYDQGMKLANQIHNSGRAIVWSGYQEPAEHYWELLRDAGLTMAPLEQG
;
A
#
# COMPACT_ATOMS: atom_id res chain seq x y z
N MET A 1 9.73 11.05 12.02
CA MET A 1 10.70 10.66 13.04
C MET A 1 10.61 9.16 13.28
N THR A 2 11.73 8.57 13.40
CA THR A 2 11.79 7.16 13.72
C THR A 2 12.26 7.01 15.16
N GLY A 3 11.54 6.22 15.93
CA GLY A 3 11.98 5.88 17.26
C GLY A 3 12.81 4.60 17.23
N PRO A 4 13.38 4.22 18.36
CA PRO A 4 14.11 2.96 18.45
C PRO A 4 13.20 1.82 18.08
N GLY A 5 13.68 0.94 17.22
CA GLY A 5 12.92 -0.19 16.74
C GLY A 5 11.90 0.14 15.68
N THR A 6 11.81 1.39 15.29
CA THR A 6 10.88 1.79 14.25
C THR A 6 11.53 1.57 12.89
N ILE A 7 10.77 0.96 11.99
CA ILE A 7 11.24 0.77 10.64
C ILE A 7 11.12 2.08 9.89
N GLU A 8 12.17 2.42 9.19
CA GLU A 8 12.16 3.60 8.36
C GLU A 8 11.54 3.26 7.03
N LEU A 9 10.33 3.76 6.80
CA LEU A 9 9.63 3.51 5.56
C LEU A 9 9.94 4.60 4.55
N PRO A 10 10.09 4.22 3.27
CA PRO A 10 10.24 5.24 2.24
C PRO A 10 8.96 6.06 2.12
N ARG A 11 9.11 7.36 2.00
CA ARG A 11 7.97 8.27 1.93
C ARG A 11 8.18 9.27 0.83
N VAL A 12 7.08 9.63 0.19
CA VAL A 12 7.03 10.68 -0.81
C VAL A 12 6.04 11.72 -0.33
N GLY A 13 6.29 12.95 -0.71
CA GLY A 13 5.51 14.04 -0.21
C GLY A 13 6.22 14.65 0.98
N GLY A 14 5.79 15.77 1.42
CA GLY A 14 6.47 16.44 2.48
C GLY A 14 5.53 17.33 3.26
N PRO A 15 6.08 18.08 4.20
CA PRO A 15 5.26 19.00 4.97
C PRO A 15 4.56 19.96 4.05
N GLY A 16 3.28 20.14 4.27
CA GLY A 16 2.49 21.07 3.50
C GLY A 16 1.91 20.55 2.21
N THR A 17 2.22 19.32 1.85
CA THR A 17 1.65 18.74 0.64
C THR A 17 0.31 18.07 0.88
N GLY A 18 0.11 17.51 2.06
CA GLY A 18 -1.11 16.81 2.38
C GLY A 18 -2.04 17.68 3.19
N HIS A 19 -3.06 18.19 2.57
CA HIS A 19 -3.98 19.10 3.24
C HIS A 19 -4.89 18.36 4.21
N ASP A 20 -5.18 17.11 3.94
CA ASP A 20 -6.02 16.28 4.80
C ASP A 20 -5.22 15.35 5.70
N GLY A 21 -3.91 15.38 5.59
CA GLY A 21 -3.05 14.53 6.41
C GLY A 21 -3.14 13.05 6.10
N ARG A 22 -3.75 12.69 4.99
CA ARG A 22 -3.94 11.29 4.65
C ARG A 22 -2.70 10.73 3.98
N TRP A 23 -2.44 9.48 4.29
CA TRP A 23 -1.32 8.74 3.72
C TRP A 23 -1.85 7.65 2.81
N ARG A 24 -1.17 7.43 1.71
CA ARG A 24 -1.58 6.47 0.70
C ARG A 24 -0.63 5.29 0.66
N VAL A 25 -1.22 4.10 0.71
CA VAL A 25 -0.49 2.85 0.52
C VAL A 25 -0.65 2.47 -0.95
N ILE A 26 0.46 2.35 -1.64
CA ILE A 26 0.47 2.16 -3.09
C ILE A 26 1.22 0.89 -3.42
N VAL A 27 0.60 0.02 -4.22
CA VAL A 27 1.23 -1.20 -4.71
C VAL A 27 1.61 -1.01 -6.16
N LEU A 28 2.83 -1.43 -6.48
CA LEU A 28 3.37 -1.34 -7.83
C LEU A 28 3.24 -2.67 -8.55
N ASN A 29 3.10 -2.60 -9.86
CA ASN A 29 3.13 -3.81 -10.68
C ASN A 29 4.52 -4.42 -10.66
N ASP A 30 4.56 -5.74 -10.70
CA ASP A 30 5.80 -6.49 -10.87
C ASP A 30 5.52 -7.69 -11.76
N ASP A 31 6.54 -8.49 -12.05
CA ASP A 31 6.41 -9.62 -12.94
C ASP A 31 6.45 -10.96 -12.22
N HIS A 32 6.39 -10.97 -10.90
CA HIS A 32 6.44 -12.22 -10.13
C HIS A 32 5.20 -12.49 -9.27
N ASN A 33 4.40 -11.48 -8.97
CA ASN A 33 3.16 -11.69 -8.23
C ASN A 33 2.02 -11.97 -9.21
N THR A 34 1.18 -12.97 -8.87
CA THR A 34 0.00 -13.27 -9.65
C THR A 34 -1.15 -12.38 -9.21
N PHE A 35 -2.18 -12.26 -10.07
CA PHE A 35 -3.38 -11.51 -9.71
C PHE A 35 -4.00 -12.07 -8.44
N GLU A 36 -4.12 -13.39 -8.37
CA GLU A 36 -4.71 -14.07 -7.21
C GLU A 36 -3.88 -13.83 -5.96
N GLY A 37 -2.56 -13.85 -6.09
CA GLY A 37 -1.67 -13.61 -4.96
C GLY A 37 -1.81 -12.19 -4.43
N VAL A 38 -1.88 -11.22 -5.33
CA VAL A 38 -2.08 -9.83 -4.94
C VAL A 38 -3.46 -9.66 -4.29
N ALA A 39 -4.50 -10.21 -4.91
CA ALA A 39 -5.86 -10.11 -4.39
C ALA A 39 -5.97 -10.73 -3.01
N SER A 40 -5.37 -11.90 -2.80
CA SER A 40 -5.36 -12.57 -1.51
C SER A 40 -4.67 -11.73 -0.45
N ALA A 41 -3.50 -11.17 -0.78
CA ALA A 41 -2.75 -10.36 0.17
C ALA A 41 -3.55 -9.12 0.56
N LEU A 42 -4.15 -8.45 -0.42
CA LEU A 42 -4.94 -7.25 -0.15
C LEU A 42 -6.15 -7.56 0.72
N ALA A 43 -6.87 -8.63 0.41
CA ALA A 43 -8.05 -9.03 1.18
C ALA A 43 -7.69 -9.45 2.60
N LYS A 44 -6.52 -10.06 2.77
CA LYS A 44 -6.08 -10.55 4.07
C LYS A 44 -5.62 -9.42 4.97
N VAL A 45 -4.93 -8.44 4.40
CA VAL A 45 -4.29 -7.38 5.18
C VAL A 45 -5.20 -6.18 5.38
N LEU A 46 -5.93 -5.78 4.35
CA LEU A 46 -6.64 -4.51 4.40
C LEU A 46 -8.09 -4.71 4.86
N PRO A 47 -8.53 -3.91 5.84
CA PRO A 47 -9.92 -4.01 6.28
C PRO A 47 -10.87 -3.55 5.17
N GLY A 48 -11.98 -4.25 5.05
CA GLY A 48 -13.01 -3.88 4.08
C GLY A 48 -12.70 -4.23 2.64
N VAL A 49 -11.59 -4.89 2.36
CA VAL A 49 -11.25 -5.31 1.01
C VAL A 49 -11.56 -6.79 0.86
N SER A 50 -12.55 -7.10 0.02
CA SER A 50 -12.89 -8.48 -0.31
C SER A 50 -11.90 -9.01 -1.35
N TYR A 51 -11.91 -10.33 -1.55
CA TYR A 51 -11.10 -10.92 -2.61
C TYR A 51 -11.46 -10.34 -3.98
N ASP A 52 -12.75 -10.15 -4.24
CA ASP A 52 -13.20 -9.57 -5.51
C ASP A 52 -12.67 -8.15 -5.71
N GLN A 53 -12.70 -7.35 -4.65
CA GLN A 53 -12.10 -6.01 -4.71
C GLN A 53 -10.60 -6.09 -4.87
N GLY A 54 -9.98 -7.06 -4.21
CA GLY A 54 -8.55 -7.31 -4.38
C GLY A 54 -8.22 -7.64 -5.82
N MET A 55 -9.06 -8.42 -6.50
CA MET A 55 -8.84 -8.73 -7.92
C MET A 55 -8.97 -7.49 -8.80
N LYS A 56 -9.91 -6.62 -8.49
CA LYS A 56 -10.04 -5.35 -9.23
C LYS A 56 -8.82 -4.48 -9.06
N LEU A 57 -8.31 -4.41 -7.84
CA LEU A 57 -7.09 -3.65 -7.56
C LEU A 57 -5.88 -4.28 -8.26
N ALA A 58 -5.79 -5.60 -8.24
CA ALA A 58 -4.70 -6.30 -8.93
C ALA A 58 -4.73 -5.99 -10.43
N ASN A 59 -5.93 -5.97 -11.02
CA ASN A 59 -6.10 -5.63 -12.42
C ASN A 59 -5.66 -4.18 -12.69
N GLN A 60 -6.03 -3.26 -11.81
CA GLN A 60 -5.63 -1.87 -11.93
C GLN A 60 -4.11 -1.72 -11.84
N ILE A 61 -3.49 -2.42 -10.88
CA ILE A 61 -2.05 -2.40 -10.73
C ILE A 61 -1.37 -2.88 -12.00
N HIS A 62 -1.89 -3.98 -12.57
CA HIS A 62 -1.32 -4.55 -13.79
C HIS A 62 -1.44 -3.59 -14.97
N ASN A 63 -2.61 -2.98 -15.14
CA ASN A 63 -2.88 -2.15 -16.31
C ASN A 63 -2.29 -0.75 -16.20
N SER A 64 -2.24 -0.19 -14.99
CA SER A 64 -1.79 1.19 -14.78
C SER A 64 -0.39 1.28 -14.20
N GLY A 65 0.18 0.17 -13.78
CA GLY A 65 1.50 0.14 -13.16
C GLY A 65 1.47 0.34 -11.66
N ARG A 66 0.40 0.87 -11.11
CA ARG A 66 0.27 1.10 -9.66
C ARG A 66 -1.19 1.34 -9.31
N ALA A 67 -1.49 1.17 -8.02
CA ALA A 67 -2.80 1.53 -7.51
C ALA A 67 -2.69 1.91 -6.04
N ILE A 68 -3.51 2.87 -5.64
CA ILE A 68 -3.69 3.21 -4.22
C ILE A 68 -4.64 2.16 -3.66
N VAL A 69 -4.17 1.35 -2.72
CA VAL A 69 -4.98 0.26 -2.17
C VAL A 69 -5.59 0.63 -0.83
N TRP A 70 -5.08 1.66 -0.17
CA TRP A 70 -5.62 2.13 1.09
C TRP A 70 -5.15 3.55 1.35
N SER A 71 -5.94 4.33 2.06
CA SER A 71 -5.50 5.65 2.51
C SER A 71 -6.12 5.98 3.85
N GLY A 72 -5.42 6.76 4.66
CA GLY A 72 -5.86 7.13 5.97
C GLY A 72 -4.72 7.69 6.79
N TYR A 73 -4.78 7.49 8.10
CA TYR A 73 -3.78 8.03 9.02
C TYR A 73 -2.44 7.33 8.82
N GLN A 74 -1.40 8.02 9.23
CA GLN A 74 -0.02 7.56 9.02
C GLN A 74 0.26 6.22 9.69
N GLU A 75 -0.15 6.07 10.95
CA GLU A 75 0.21 4.89 11.72
C GLU A 75 -0.36 3.60 11.10
N PRO A 76 -1.67 3.51 10.81
CA PRO A 76 -2.15 2.32 10.12
C PRO A 76 -1.60 2.18 8.71
N ALA A 77 -1.33 3.29 8.02
CA ALA A 77 -0.73 3.21 6.69
C ALA A 77 0.62 2.50 6.74
N GLU A 78 1.46 2.86 7.70
CA GLU A 78 2.76 2.21 7.88
C GLU A 78 2.60 0.72 8.19
N HIS A 79 1.64 0.41 9.04
CA HIS A 79 1.38 -0.98 9.42
C HIS A 79 0.96 -1.83 8.21
N TYR A 80 0.00 -1.34 7.43
CA TYR A 80 -0.46 -2.07 6.24
C TYR A 80 0.64 -2.17 5.20
N TRP A 81 1.43 -1.11 5.03
CA TRP A 81 2.54 -1.12 4.10
C TRP A 81 3.51 -2.25 4.43
N GLU A 82 3.87 -2.39 5.71
CA GLU A 82 4.79 -3.44 6.14
C GLU A 82 4.20 -4.83 5.91
N LEU A 83 2.93 -5.00 6.24
CA LEU A 83 2.30 -6.31 6.07
C LEU A 83 2.21 -6.71 4.61
N LEU A 84 1.90 -5.76 3.74
CA LEU A 84 1.83 -6.05 2.30
C LEU A 84 3.22 -6.35 1.74
N ARG A 85 4.23 -5.61 2.17
CA ARG A 85 5.60 -5.89 1.78
C ARG A 85 6.01 -7.29 2.24
N ASP A 86 5.68 -7.65 3.46
CA ASP A 86 6.02 -8.96 3.99
C ASP A 86 5.27 -10.07 3.28
N ALA A 87 4.13 -9.78 2.72
CA ALA A 87 3.37 -10.72 1.90
C ALA A 87 3.96 -10.88 0.50
N GLY A 88 5.00 -10.13 0.17
CA GLY A 88 5.69 -10.27 -1.11
C GLY A 88 5.29 -9.28 -2.18
N LEU A 89 4.43 -8.31 -1.86
CA LEU A 89 4.04 -7.31 -2.84
C LEU A 89 5.13 -6.26 -3.02
N THR A 90 5.16 -5.67 -4.19
CA THR A 90 6.11 -4.59 -4.50
C THR A 90 5.46 -3.27 -4.13
N MET A 91 6.06 -2.55 -3.20
CA MET A 91 5.46 -1.36 -2.61
C MET A 91 6.16 -0.10 -3.09
N ALA A 92 5.37 0.92 -3.40
CA ALA A 92 5.90 2.26 -3.59
C ALA A 92 6.16 2.89 -2.21
N PRO A 93 6.97 3.95 -2.15
CA PRO A 93 7.08 4.70 -0.91
C PRO A 93 5.71 5.21 -0.46
N LEU A 94 5.50 5.29 0.86
CA LEU A 94 4.29 5.89 1.38
C LEU A 94 4.18 7.33 0.89
N GLU A 95 2.98 7.72 0.50
CA GLU A 95 2.75 9.02 -0.09
C GLU A 95 1.70 9.77 0.74
N GLN A 96 2.02 10.98 1.11
CA GLN A 96 1.08 11.85 1.81
C GLN A 96 0.41 12.75 0.79
N GLY A 97 -0.90 12.72 0.77
CA GLY A 97 -1.66 13.49 -0.21
C GLY A 97 -2.24 14.77 0.31
#